data_67b13eff00fb522574d384d5604b4767
#
_entry.id   67b13eff00fb522574d384d5604b4767
#
_cell.length_a   1.000
_cell.length_b   1.000
_cell.length_c   1.000
_cell.angle_alpha   90.00
_cell.angle_beta   90.00
_cell.angle_gamma   90.00
#
_symmetry.space_group_name_H-M   'P 1'
#
loop_
_entity.id
_entity.type
_entity.pdbx_description
1 polymer ?
#
loop_
_entity_poly.entity_id
_entity_poly.type
_entity_poly.pdbx_seq_one_letter_code
_entity_poly.pdbx_strand_id
1 'polypeptide(L)'
;YHHNWFDHSDSRMARVRTMSVHMYNNYYQHNDVYGIGATKGSSVFMESNYFDGVKRPIMSSKQGTDAMGDGTFSGEDGGLIKAYGNVFANKPDNFSYITYADNNTSFDAYEVSAPSEQVPASVKTLVGGTSYNNFDTNSNLMYAYAADKAEDVPAIVEGFYGAGRLNHGDIDFVIPDETVVTNGHQQPWPALASILDAYTSGVVKVFGESNASGEGGSAEGGSTGGSGEGGSTGGSTGGTTEGGSTVTPIEGTVLVTFTDSKPSSSIVTVSGNYATNKGTATIDGTSYSTCVKMESATNISVTVDKKVTMTLYFSSADTKTNAKIDGKKPAEVNAVIDSTAKTMTVTLDAGSHTITKQDTCNLFGIKLVPITE
;
A
#
# COMPACT_ATOMS: atom_id res chain seq x y z
N TYR A 1 -4.05 -0.51 10.70
CA TYR A 1 -3.75 -1.70 9.87
C TYR A 1 -4.41 -1.54 8.53
N HIS A 2 -3.64 -1.67 7.41
CA HIS A 2 -4.21 -1.56 6.08
C HIS A 2 -3.39 -2.37 5.06
N HIS A 3 -4.07 -2.75 3.97
CA HIS A 3 -3.49 -3.47 2.84
C HIS A 3 -2.76 -4.76 3.25
N ASN A 4 -3.30 -5.44 4.26
CA ASN A 4 -2.82 -6.77 4.64
C ASN A 4 -3.69 -7.84 3.99
N TRP A 5 -3.08 -8.95 3.62
CA TRP A 5 -3.76 -10.16 3.18
C TRP A 5 -3.77 -11.17 4.33
N PHE A 6 -4.94 -11.51 4.80
CA PHE A 6 -5.18 -12.53 5.82
C PHE A 6 -5.78 -13.76 5.14
N ASP A 7 -4.91 -14.58 4.60
CA ASP A 7 -5.26 -15.75 3.82
C ASP A 7 -5.36 -16.99 4.71
N HIS A 8 -6.50 -17.72 4.64
CA HIS A 8 -6.78 -18.96 5.33
C HIS A 8 -6.41 -18.97 6.82
N SER A 9 -6.50 -17.84 7.47
CA SER A 9 -6.16 -17.69 8.89
C SER A 9 -7.32 -18.16 9.79
N ASP A 10 -7.00 -18.67 10.98
CA ASP A 10 -8.01 -19.12 11.93
C ASP A 10 -8.88 -17.97 12.46
N SER A 11 -8.28 -17.01 13.18
CA SER A 11 -9.00 -15.94 13.85
C SER A 11 -8.06 -14.81 14.29
N ARG A 12 -8.62 -13.72 14.77
CA ARG A 12 -7.88 -12.61 15.42
C ARG A 12 -7.06 -11.73 14.47
N MET A 13 -7.58 -11.41 13.34
CA MET A 13 -6.96 -10.51 12.36
C MET A 13 -7.63 -9.09 12.32
N ALA A 14 -7.68 -8.35 13.45
CA ALA A 14 -7.07 -8.52 14.74
C ALA A 14 -8.10 -8.81 15.85
N ARG A 15 -7.65 -9.20 17.05
CA ARG A 15 -8.42 -9.09 18.29
C ARG A 15 -7.96 -7.83 19.03
N VAL A 16 -8.83 -6.86 19.19
CA VAL A 16 -8.52 -5.54 19.77
C VAL A 16 -9.03 -5.46 21.21
N ARG A 17 -8.17 -5.03 22.13
CA ARG A 17 -8.46 -4.79 23.54
C ARG A 17 -8.12 -3.37 23.91
N THR A 18 -9.04 -2.62 24.52
CA THR A 18 -8.82 -1.28 25.11
C THR A 18 -8.28 -0.20 24.18
N MET A 19 -7.87 -0.54 22.98
CA MET A 19 -7.23 0.36 22.02
C MET A 19 -8.27 0.97 21.06
N SER A 20 -7.89 2.11 20.47
CA SER A 20 -8.53 2.66 19.27
C SER A 20 -7.73 2.22 18.05
N VAL A 21 -8.38 1.55 17.11
CA VAL A 21 -7.70 0.96 15.94
C VAL A 21 -8.49 1.23 14.68
N HIS A 22 -7.81 1.75 13.64
CA HIS A 22 -8.33 1.87 12.29
C HIS A 22 -7.86 0.68 11.45
N MET A 23 -8.82 -0.02 10.85
CA MET A 23 -8.61 -1.19 10.00
C MET A 23 -9.25 -0.89 8.65
N TYR A 24 -8.47 -0.65 7.60
CA TYR A 24 -9.00 -0.31 6.29
C TYR A 24 -8.24 -0.99 5.15
N ASN A 25 -8.93 -1.25 4.06
CA ASN A 25 -8.38 -1.87 2.85
C ASN A 25 -7.58 -3.16 3.12
N ASN A 26 -8.03 -3.98 4.08
CA ASN A 26 -7.47 -5.29 4.28
C ASN A 26 -8.30 -6.34 3.52
N TYR A 27 -7.63 -7.36 3.02
CA TYR A 27 -8.22 -8.52 2.37
C TYR A 27 -8.23 -9.71 3.35
N TYR A 28 -9.41 -10.21 3.63
CA TYR A 28 -9.65 -11.37 4.47
C TYR A 28 -10.20 -12.48 3.59
N GLN A 29 -9.43 -13.55 3.43
CA GLN A 29 -9.80 -14.65 2.56
C GLN A 29 -9.91 -15.94 3.35
N HIS A 30 -11.08 -16.59 3.29
CA HIS A 30 -11.35 -17.91 3.89
C HIS A 30 -10.89 -18.03 5.35
N ASN A 31 -11.12 -17.01 6.17
CA ASN A 31 -10.82 -17.09 7.60
C ASN A 31 -11.88 -17.93 8.32
N ASP A 32 -11.46 -18.88 9.16
CA ASP A 32 -12.35 -19.89 9.71
C ASP A 32 -13.30 -19.40 10.81
N VAL A 33 -12.76 -18.82 11.89
CA VAL A 33 -13.59 -18.46 13.06
C VAL A 33 -14.12 -17.04 12.96
N TYR A 34 -13.25 -16.05 12.85
CA TYR A 34 -13.64 -14.66 12.63
C TYR A 34 -12.48 -13.80 12.10
N GLY A 35 -12.84 -12.73 11.39
CA GLY A 35 -11.89 -11.71 10.96
C GLY A 35 -11.48 -10.81 12.13
N ILE A 36 -12.24 -9.76 12.41
CA ILE A 36 -11.93 -8.77 13.45
C ILE A 36 -12.81 -8.95 14.67
N GLY A 37 -12.19 -8.85 15.85
CA GLY A 37 -12.88 -8.93 17.12
C GLY A 37 -12.57 -7.78 18.06
N ALA A 38 -13.61 -7.14 18.65
CA ALA A 38 -13.49 -6.06 19.60
C ALA A 38 -13.86 -6.49 21.02
N THR A 39 -12.98 -6.25 21.98
CA THR A 39 -13.19 -6.60 23.40
C THR A 39 -12.70 -5.49 24.33
N LYS A 40 -13.03 -5.59 25.63
CA LYS A 40 -12.56 -4.72 26.71
C LYS A 40 -12.64 -3.22 26.39
N GLY A 41 -13.77 -2.79 25.86
CA GLY A 41 -14.02 -1.39 25.62
C GLY A 41 -13.16 -0.76 24.52
N SER A 42 -12.63 -1.58 23.59
CA SER A 42 -11.95 -1.06 22.40
C SER A 42 -12.90 -0.32 21.47
N SER A 43 -12.36 0.61 20.69
CA SER A 43 -13.04 1.28 19.58
C SER A 43 -12.34 0.93 18.27
N VAL A 44 -13.04 0.30 17.35
CA VAL A 44 -12.46 -0.15 16.07
C VAL A 44 -13.21 0.51 14.92
N PHE A 45 -12.51 1.22 14.06
CA PHE A 45 -13.07 1.71 12.81
C PHE A 45 -12.70 0.76 11.66
N MET A 46 -13.71 0.17 11.06
CA MET A 46 -13.61 -0.78 9.96
C MET A 46 -14.05 -0.10 8.68
N GLU A 47 -13.12 0.18 7.76
CA GLU A 47 -13.40 0.92 6.54
C GLU A 47 -12.91 0.20 5.29
N SER A 48 -13.82 0.03 4.31
CA SER A 48 -13.45 -0.46 2.98
C SER A 48 -12.57 -1.72 2.97
N ASN A 49 -12.82 -2.67 3.88
CA ASN A 49 -12.17 -3.97 3.86
C ASN A 49 -12.95 -4.95 2.97
N TYR A 50 -12.28 -5.96 2.45
CA TYR A 50 -12.89 -7.01 1.65
C TYR A 50 -12.79 -8.36 2.37
N PHE A 51 -13.94 -9.00 2.57
CA PHE A 51 -14.05 -10.31 3.21
C PHE A 51 -14.58 -11.32 2.20
N ASP A 52 -13.78 -12.31 1.87
CA ASP A 52 -14.09 -13.37 0.92
C ASP A 52 -14.21 -14.71 1.63
N GLY A 53 -15.37 -15.34 1.56
CA GLY A 53 -15.59 -16.64 2.19
C GLY A 53 -15.47 -16.65 3.72
N VAL A 54 -15.56 -15.50 4.38
CA VAL A 54 -15.40 -15.39 5.84
C VAL A 54 -16.73 -15.57 6.55
N LYS A 55 -16.79 -16.53 7.48
CA LYS A 55 -18.01 -16.88 8.22
C LYS A 55 -18.51 -15.75 9.12
N ARG A 56 -17.64 -15.17 9.92
CA ARG A 56 -17.92 -14.08 10.86
C ARG A 56 -16.90 -12.97 10.64
N PRO A 57 -17.15 -12.05 9.71
CA PRO A 57 -16.14 -11.05 9.35
C PRO A 57 -15.81 -10.10 10.51
N ILE A 58 -16.82 -9.73 11.28
CA ILE A 58 -16.73 -8.72 12.33
C ILE A 58 -17.48 -9.24 13.55
N MET A 59 -16.87 -9.19 14.74
CA MET A 59 -17.46 -9.65 15.98
C MET A 59 -17.18 -8.70 17.13
N SER A 60 -18.15 -8.52 18.01
CA SER A 60 -17.96 -7.90 19.32
C SER A 60 -18.21 -8.93 20.43
N SER A 61 -17.34 -8.92 21.45
CA SER A 61 -17.42 -9.88 22.55
C SER A 61 -18.73 -9.78 23.33
N LYS A 62 -19.35 -10.93 23.64
CA LYS A 62 -20.58 -11.11 24.40
C LYS A 62 -21.81 -10.38 23.85
N GLN A 63 -21.80 -10.12 22.55
CA GLN A 63 -22.94 -9.57 21.83
C GLN A 63 -22.90 -9.97 20.35
N GLY A 64 -23.96 -9.65 19.60
CA GLY A 64 -24.07 -9.99 18.20
C GLY A 64 -23.91 -11.49 17.97
N THR A 65 -22.98 -11.86 17.11
CA THR A 65 -22.67 -13.26 16.77
C THR A 65 -21.91 -14.00 17.87
N ASP A 66 -21.38 -13.30 18.90
CA ASP A 66 -20.77 -13.89 20.11
C ASP A 66 -21.70 -13.83 21.34
N ALA A 67 -23.00 -13.58 21.17
CA ALA A 67 -23.95 -13.38 22.29
C ALA A 67 -24.04 -14.58 23.25
N MET A 68 -23.76 -15.78 22.76
CA MET A 68 -23.77 -17.00 23.59
C MET A 68 -22.53 -17.15 24.44
N GLY A 69 -21.49 -16.33 24.19
CA GLY A 69 -20.27 -16.31 24.99
C GLY A 69 -19.42 -17.55 24.90
N ASP A 70 -19.26 -18.12 23.73
CA ASP A 70 -18.59 -19.41 23.44
C ASP A 70 -17.10 -19.48 23.82
N GLY A 71 -16.62 -18.50 24.60
CA GLY A 71 -15.20 -18.44 24.99
C GLY A 71 -14.27 -17.84 23.93
N THR A 72 -14.81 -17.44 22.80
CA THR A 72 -14.04 -16.82 21.68
C THR A 72 -13.16 -15.67 22.16
N PHE A 73 -13.67 -14.84 23.08
CA PHE A 73 -12.97 -13.70 23.64
C PHE A 73 -12.57 -13.86 25.11
N SER A 74 -12.49 -15.08 25.63
CA SER A 74 -12.10 -15.40 27.02
C SER A 74 -12.98 -14.69 28.07
N GLY A 75 -14.26 -14.52 27.78
CA GLY A 75 -15.22 -13.89 28.69
C GLY A 75 -15.01 -12.40 28.94
N GLU A 76 -14.24 -11.72 28.10
CA GLU A 76 -14.00 -10.28 28.19
C GLU A 76 -15.24 -9.47 27.79
N ASP A 77 -15.42 -8.28 28.36
CA ASP A 77 -16.47 -7.34 27.98
C ASP A 77 -16.34 -6.91 26.51
N GLY A 78 -17.44 -6.41 25.93
CA GLY A 78 -17.46 -5.99 24.54
C GLY A 78 -16.62 -4.75 24.23
N GLY A 79 -16.28 -4.57 22.97
CA GLY A 79 -15.80 -3.33 22.38
C GLY A 79 -16.75 -2.88 21.28
N LEU A 80 -16.69 -1.62 20.85
CA LEU A 80 -17.52 -1.12 19.77
C LEU A 80 -16.76 -1.04 18.45
N ILE A 81 -17.45 -1.47 17.39
CA ILE A 81 -16.97 -1.40 16.02
C ILE A 81 -17.87 -0.46 15.24
N LYS A 82 -17.29 0.55 14.63
CA LYS A 82 -17.89 1.39 13.60
C LYS A 82 -17.51 0.80 12.24
N ALA A 83 -18.47 0.58 11.34
CA ALA A 83 -18.24 -0.04 10.04
C ALA A 83 -18.70 0.86 8.90
N TYR A 84 -17.91 0.97 7.84
CA TYR A 84 -18.23 1.72 6.63
C TYR A 84 -17.64 1.05 5.39
N GLY A 85 -18.51 0.84 4.38
CA GLY A 85 -18.05 0.45 3.03
C GLY A 85 -17.33 -0.90 2.93
N ASN A 86 -17.50 -1.81 3.90
CA ASN A 86 -16.91 -3.14 3.83
C ASN A 86 -17.69 -4.05 2.87
N VAL A 87 -16.98 -4.90 2.13
CA VAL A 87 -17.56 -5.88 1.19
C VAL A 87 -17.50 -7.28 1.80
N PHE A 88 -18.59 -8.03 1.68
CA PHE A 88 -18.72 -9.42 2.11
C PHE A 88 -19.07 -10.28 0.89
N ALA A 89 -18.05 -10.88 0.27
CA ALA A 89 -18.16 -11.72 -0.91
C ALA A 89 -18.19 -13.20 -0.54
N ASN A 90 -18.66 -14.04 -1.46
CA ASN A 90 -18.67 -15.52 -1.38
C ASN A 90 -19.11 -16.03 -0.01
N LYS A 91 -20.18 -15.44 0.54
CA LYS A 91 -20.68 -15.74 1.89
C LYS A 91 -20.98 -17.24 2.04
N PRO A 92 -20.33 -17.93 3.01
CA PRO A 92 -20.64 -19.33 3.27
C PRO A 92 -22.07 -19.48 3.88
N ASP A 93 -22.64 -20.69 3.85
CA ASP A 93 -24.00 -20.96 4.36
C ASP A 93 -24.19 -20.56 5.83
N ASN A 94 -23.11 -20.58 6.60
CA ASN A 94 -23.10 -20.21 8.03
C ASN A 94 -22.60 -18.77 8.28
N PHE A 95 -22.62 -17.93 7.25
CA PHE A 95 -22.29 -16.50 7.39
C PHE A 95 -23.16 -15.84 8.46
N SER A 96 -22.54 -15.08 9.34
CA SER A 96 -23.23 -14.38 10.41
C SER A 96 -22.58 -13.02 10.68
N TYR A 97 -23.39 -11.98 10.61
CA TYR A 97 -23.03 -10.60 10.94
C TYR A 97 -24.30 -9.85 11.29
N ILE A 98 -24.36 -9.21 12.45
CA ILE A 98 -25.52 -8.50 12.98
C ILE A 98 -25.16 -7.03 13.15
N THR A 99 -25.85 -6.16 12.43
CA THR A 99 -25.67 -4.71 12.57
C THR A 99 -26.50 -4.14 13.70
N TYR A 100 -26.17 -2.93 14.15
CA TYR A 100 -27.02 -2.19 15.11
C TYR A 100 -28.44 -1.93 14.57
N ALA A 101 -28.58 -1.78 13.26
CA ALA A 101 -29.88 -1.61 12.62
C ALA A 101 -30.74 -2.89 12.71
N ASP A 102 -30.12 -4.06 12.62
CA ASP A 102 -30.80 -5.35 12.74
C ASP A 102 -31.20 -5.64 14.20
N ASN A 103 -30.32 -5.31 15.14
CA ASN A 103 -30.53 -5.52 16.56
C ASN A 103 -29.79 -4.48 17.40
N ASN A 104 -30.49 -3.45 17.85
CA ASN A 104 -29.91 -2.33 18.59
C ASN A 104 -29.50 -2.64 20.04
N THR A 105 -29.68 -3.86 20.48
CA THR A 105 -29.29 -4.32 21.83
C THR A 105 -28.09 -5.23 21.78
N SER A 106 -28.02 -6.10 20.77
CA SER A 106 -26.96 -7.12 20.63
C SER A 106 -26.51 -7.18 19.16
N PHE A 107 -25.40 -6.56 18.85
CA PHE A 107 -24.89 -6.35 17.49
C PHE A 107 -23.38 -6.49 17.43
N ASP A 108 -22.84 -6.74 16.25
CA ASP A 108 -21.40 -6.84 15.98
C ASP A 108 -20.80 -5.46 15.67
N ALA A 109 -21.49 -4.65 14.87
CA ALA A 109 -21.02 -3.33 14.50
C ALA A 109 -22.15 -2.31 14.33
N TYR A 110 -21.80 -1.03 14.47
CA TYR A 110 -22.61 0.12 14.09
C TYR A 110 -22.19 0.58 12.70
N GLU A 111 -23.05 0.36 11.71
CA GLU A 111 -22.80 0.82 10.35
C GLU A 111 -23.15 2.30 10.18
N VAL A 112 -22.29 3.01 9.46
CA VAL A 112 -22.47 4.43 9.10
C VAL A 112 -22.58 4.60 7.58
N SER A 113 -23.22 5.70 7.17
CA SER A 113 -23.40 6.04 5.75
C SER A 113 -22.24 6.86 5.17
N ALA A 114 -21.38 7.40 6.05
CA ALA A 114 -20.18 8.14 5.67
C ALA A 114 -19.08 7.95 6.73
N PRO A 115 -17.80 7.94 6.37
CA PRO A 115 -16.70 7.77 7.33
C PRO A 115 -16.62 8.89 8.37
N SER A 116 -17.09 10.10 8.04
CA SER A 116 -17.16 11.24 8.96
C SER A 116 -18.30 11.20 9.97
N GLU A 117 -19.24 10.25 9.84
CA GLU A 117 -20.37 10.11 10.76
C GLU A 117 -19.89 9.56 12.11
N GLN A 118 -20.43 10.09 13.20
CA GLN A 118 -20.09 9.66 14.55
C GLN A 118 -21.08 8.61 15.07
N VAL A 119 -20.58 7.67 15.85
CA VAL A 119 -21.44 6.75 16.60
C VAL A 119 -22.01 7.49 17.80
N PRO A 120 -23.35 7.53 17.99
CA PRO A 120 -23.97 8.21 19.13
C PRO A 120 -23.50 7.64 20.47
N ALA A 121 -23.27 8.49 21.46
CA ALA A 121 -22.84 8.07 22.80
C ALA A 121 -23.87 7.18 23.53
N SER A 122 -25.13 7.15 23.08
CA SER A 122 -26.17 6.25 23.56
C SER A 122 -25.98 4.80 23.09
N VAL A 123 -25.24 4.58 22.01
CA VAL A 123 -24.89 3.24 21.51
C VAL A 123 -23.82 2.66 22.42
N LYS A 124 -24.10 1.54 23.05
CA LYS A 124 -23.21 0.93 24.04
C LYS A 124 -23.12 -0.57 23.84
N THR A 125 -22.00 -1.13 24.27
CA THR A 125 -21.86 -2.59 24.34
C THR A 125 -22.84 -3.18 25.33
N LEU A 126 -23.39 -4.36 25.03
CA LEU A 126 -24.32 -5.09 25.87
C LEU A 126 -23.67 -5.43 27.22
N VAL A 127 -22.41 -5.86 27.20
CA VAL A 127 -21.64 -6.15 28.42
C VAL A 127 -20.48 -5.15 28.51
N GLY A 128 -20.37 -4.51 29.67
CA GLY A 128 -19.40 -3.45 29.95
C GLY A 128 -19.91 -2.03 29.69
N GLY A 129 -20.98 -1.85 28.92
CA GLY A 129 -21.63 -0.54 28.71
C GLY A 129 -20.74 0.51 28.06
N THR A 130 -19.74 0.10 27.31
CA THR A 130 -18.75 1.00 26.67
C THR A 130 -19.34 1.64 25.41
N SER A 131 -19.10 2.94 25.24
CA SER A 131 -19.42 3.68 24.01
C SER A 131 -18.23 3.75 23.07
N TYR A 132 -18.47 3.96 21.78
CA TYR A 132 -17.43 4.26 20.80
C TYR A 132 -16.84 5.65 21.06
N ASN A 133 -15.54 5.79 21.03
CA ASN A 133 -14.88 7.05 21.39
C ASN A 133 -14.74 8.05 20.23
N ASN A 134 -15.20 7.71 19.03
CA ASN A 134 -15.14 8.55 17.82
C ASN A 134 -13.74 9.12 17.51
N PHE A 135 -12.69 8.36 17.80
CA PHE A 135 -11.29 8.77 17.56
C PHE A 135 -11.03 9.08 16.08
N ASP A 136 -11.70 8.36 15.19
CA ASP A 136 -11.54 8.44 13.73
C ASP A 136 -12.09 9.75 13.14
N THR A 137 -12.99 10.44 13.85
CA THR A 137 -13.49 11.77 13.47
C THR A 137 -12.76 12.93 14.17
N ASN A 138 -11.76 12.62 14.99
CA ASN A 138 -10.95 13.61 15.69
C ASN A 138 -9.65 13.89 14.91
N SER A 139 -9.56 15.06 14.29
CA SER A 139 -8.40 15.47 13.47
C SER A 139 -7.07 15.55 14.22
N ASN A 140 -7.09 15.57 15.56
CA ASN A 140 -5.87 15.54 16.38
C ASN A 140 -5.36 14.11 16.63
N LEU A 141 -6.19 13.11 16.39
CA LEU A 141 -5.87 11.70 16.61
C LEU A 141 -5.72 10.93 15.30
N MET A 142 -6.51 11.30 14.30
CA MET A 142 -6.55 10.60 13.02
C MET A 142 -5.53 11.20 12.05
N TYR A 143 -4.80 10.33 11.39
CA TYR A 143 -3.84 10.70 10.33
C TYR A 143 -4.56 10.95 8.99
N ALA A 144 -3.90 11.67 8.09
CA ALA A 144 -4.39 11.79 6.72
C ALA A 144 -4.19 10.49 5.94
N TYR A 145 -5.22 10.01 5.29
CA TYR A 145 -5.22 8.80 4.46
C TYR A 145 -6.25 8.93 3.34
N ALA A 146 -6.17 8.06 2.37
CA ALA A 146 -7.20 7.84 1.36
C ALA A 146 -7.46 6.34 1.28
N ALA A 147 -8.69 5.93 1.58
CA ALA A 147 -9.08 4.54 1.44
C ALA A 147 -9.38 4.23 -0.04
N ASP A 148 -8.90 3.10 -0.52
CA ASP A 148 -9.30 2.54 -1.79
C ASP A 148 -10.73 2.00 -1.72
N LYS A 149 -11.36 1.80 -2.88
CA LYS A 149 -12.65 1.12 -2.92
C LYS A 149 -12.48 -0.33 -2.46
N ALA A 150 -13.40 -0.79 -1.63
CA ALA A 150 -13.31 -2.13 -1.07
C ALA A 150 -13.25 -3.22 -2.16
N GLU A 151 -13.96 -3.04 -3.28
CA GLU A 151 -13.99 -3.97 -4.40
C GLU A 151 -12.63 -4.13 -5.09
N ASP A 152 -11.77 -3.11 -5.03
CA ASP A 152 -10.45 -3.12 -5.65
C ASP A 152 -9.37 -3.73 -4.73
N VAL A 153 -9.68 -3.89 -3.43
CA VAL A 153 -8.72 -4.33 -2.40
C VAL A 153 -8.06 -5.68 -2.70
N PRO A 154 -8.77 -6.74 -3.14
CA PRO A 154 -8.11 -8.00 -3.47
C PRO A 154 -7.02 -7.82 -4.53
N ALA A 155 -7.35 -7.17 -5.63
CA ALA A 155 -6.40 -6.93 -6.73
C ALA A 155 -5.20 -6.06 -6.30
N ILE A 156 -5.42 -5.09 -5.41
CA ILE A 156 -4.36 -4.23 -4.87
C ILE A 156 -3.44 -5.04 -3.94
N VAL A 157 -4.04 -5.83 -3.03
CA VAL A 157 -3.29 -6.55 -2.00
C VAL A 157 -2.56 -7.77 -2.58
N GLU A 158 -3.17 -8.50 -3.50
CA GLU A 158 -2.54 -9.61 -4.22
C GLU A 158 -1.57 -9.14 -5.31
N GLY A 159 -1.70 -7.89 -5.74
CA GLY A 159 -0.91 -7.33 -6.83
C GLY A 159 0.57 -7.14 -6.51
N PHE A 160 1.32 -6.74 -7.52
CA PHE A 160 2.79 -6.58 -7.46
C PHE A 160 3.28 -5.67 -6.31
N TYR A 161 2.52 -4.63 -5.95
CA TYR A 161 2.86 -3.69 -4.87
C TYR A 161 2.27 -4.07 -3.51
N GLY A 162 1.49 -5.14 -3.44
CA GLY A 162 0.86 -5.67 -2.24
C GLY A 162 1.58 -6.90 -1.67
N ALA A 163 0.88 -7.62 -0.82
CA ALA A 163 1.37 -8.84 -0.19
C ALA A 163 1.63 -9.97 -1.21
N GLY A 164 0.88 -10.03 -2.32
CA GLY A 164 1.10 -10.96 -3.42
C GLY A 164 2.47 -10.84 -4.08
N ARG A 165 3.18 -9.73 -3.88
CA ARG A 165 4.56 -9.57 -4.28
C ARG A 165 5.52 -10.63 -3.69
N LEU A 166 5.19 -11.15 -2.51
CA LEU A 166 6.01 -12.19 -1.86
C LEU A 166 6.03 -13.52 -2.64
N ASN A 167 5.08 -13.72 -3.55
CA ASN A 167 5.04 -14.91 -4.42
C ASN A 167 5.97 -14.81 -5.65
N HIS A 168 6.73 -13.73 -5.79
CA HIS A 168 7.68 -13.58 -6.89
C HIS A 168 8.98 -14.35 -6.64
N GLY A 169 8.90 -15.67 -6.67
CA GLY A 169 10.05 -16.56 -6.82
C GLY A 169 10.62 -17.15 -5.54
N ASP A 170 10.18 -16.74 -4.35
CA ASP A 170 10.77 -17.25 -3.12
C ASP A 170 10.02 -18.44 -2.53
N ILE A 171 8.71 -18.36 -2.39
CA ILE A 171 7.87 -19.48 -1.94
C ILE A 171 6.53 -19.41 -2.67
N ASP A 172 6.17 -20.46 -3.37
CA ASP A 172 4.83 -20.64 -3.91
C ASP A 172 3.93 -21.20 -2.79
N PHE A 173 3.24 -20.29 -2.09
CA PHE A 173 2.24 -20.66 -1.10
C PHE A 173 0.91 -20.98 -1.78
N VAL A 174 0.86 -22.03 -2.56
CA VAL A 174 -0.43 -22.58 -2.98
C VAL A 174 -0.96 -23.43 -1.84
N ILE A 175 -1.79 -22.85 -0.98
CA ILE A 175 -2.57 -23.61 -0.01
C ILE A 175 -3.85 -24.04 -0.73
N PRO A 176 -4.08 -25.32 -1.00
CA PRO A 176 -5.33 -25.77 -1.57
C PRO A 176 -6.48 -25.45 -0.61
N ASP A 177 -7.58 -24.88 -1.12
CA ASP A 177 -8.76 -24.55 -0.32
C ASP A 177 -9.31 -25.74 0.48
N GLU A 178 -9.13 -26.94 -0.04
CA GLU A 178 -9.56 -28.19 0.61
C GLU A 178 -8.76 -28.53 1.89
N THR A 179 -7.63 -27.90 2.13
CA THR A 179 -6.84 -28.09 3.34
C THR A 179 -7.25 -27.18 4.48
N VAL A 180 -8.24 -26.32 4.24
CA VAL A 180 -8.76 -25.42 5.25
C VAL A 180 -9.48 -26.21 6.34
N VAL A 181 -8.91 -26.15 7.44
CA VAL A 181 -9.28 -26.27 8.84
C VAL A 181 -10.71 -26.71 9.11
N THR A 182 -10.84 -27.89 9.60
CA THR A 182 -12.05 -28.34 10.29
C THR A 182 -11.91 -28.05 11.79
N ASN A 183 -12.89 -27.34 12.35
CA ASN A 183 -13.06 -27.09 13.79
C ASN A 183 -12.08 -26.12 14.45
N GLY A 184 -11.59 -25.09 13.76
CA GLY A 184 -10.73 -24.09 14.36
C GLY A 184 -9.36 -24.64 14.79
N HIS A 185 -9.01 -25.82 14.36
CA HIS A 185 -7.72 -26.45 14.59
C HIS A 185 -7.07 -26.79 13.27
N GLN A 186 -6.00 -26.12 12.99
CA GLN A 186 -5.19 -26.41 11.81
C GLN A 186 -4.75 -27.85 11.80
N GLN A 187 -5.14 -28.59 10.78
CA GLN A 187 -4.40 -29.79 10.42
C GLN A 187 -3.08 -29.34 9.81
N PRO A 188 -1.96 -29.93 10.23
CA PRO A 188 -0.69 -29.62 9.60
C PRO A 188 -0.81 -29.86 8.10
N TRP A 189 -0.51 -28.84 7.32
CA TRP A 189 -0.38 -29.03 5.88
C TRP A 189 0.94 -29.80 5.61
N PRO A 190 0.91 -31.07 5.21
CA PRO A 190 2.12 -31.90 5.15
C PRO A 190 3.14 -31.38 4.15
N ALA A 191 2.67 -30.70 3.08
CA ALA A 191 3.54 -30.12 2.09
C ALA A 191 4.27 -28.84 2.59
N LEU A 192 3.71 -28.14 3.57
CA LEU A 192 4.31 -26.91 4.11
C LEU A 192 5.66 -27.20 4.78
N ALA A 193 5.76 -28.25 5.56
CA ALA A 193 7.02 -28.63 6.21
C ALA A 193 8.12 -28.86 5.17
N SER A 194 7.80 -29.59 4.10
CA SER A 194 8.76 -29.86 3.02
C SER A 194 9.17 -28.61 2.28
N ILE A 195 8.24 -27.65 2.06
CA ILE A 195 8.52 -26.36 1.43
C ILE A 195 9.41 -25.50 2.34
N LEU A 196 9.10 -25.43 3.63
CA LEU A 196 9.90 -24.68 4.60
C LEU A 196 11.29 -25.28 4.82
N ASP A 197 11.40 -26.61 4.83
CA ASP A 197 12.68 -27.29 4.96
C ASP A 197 13.56 -27.12 3.72
N ALA A 198 12.94 -27.00 2.55
CA ALA A 198 13.64 -26.73 1.29
C ALA A 198 13.93 -25.25 1.06
N TYR A 199 13.33 -24.36 1.85
CA TYR A 199 13.47 -22.92 1.68
C TYR A 199 14.85 -22.44 2.09
N THR A 200 15.56 -21.89 1.13
CA THR A 200 16.81 -21.15 1.39
C THR A 200 16.48 -19.67 1.42
N SER A 201 16.62 -19.03 2.58
CA SER A 201 16.32 -17.60 2.71
C SER A 201 17.19 -16.77 1.77
N GLY A 202 16.58 -16.06 0.86
CA GLY A 202 17.22 -15.06 0.02
C GLY A 202 17.31 -13.69 0.71
N VAL A 203 18.25 -12.89 0.29
CA VAL A 203 18.29 -11.47 0.70
C VAL A 203 17.15 -10.75 0.00
N VAL A 204 16.18 -10.25 0.74
CA VAL A 204 15.17 -9.34 0.19
C VAL A 204 15.89 -8.07 -0.25
N LYS A 205 15.93 -7.80 -1.54
CA LYS A 205 16.53 -6.57 -2.06
C LYS A 205 15.69 -5.38 -1.63
N VAL A 206 16.33 -4.44 -0.98
CA VAL A 206 15.69 -3.18 -0.59
C VAL A 206 15.32 -2.39 -1.84
N PHE A 207 14.16 -1.79 -1.83
CA PHE A 207 13.66 -0.93 -2.91
C PHE A 207 14.71 0.13 -3.28
N GLY A 208 15.15 0.16 -4.52
CA GLY A 208 16.19 1.10 -4.99
C GLY A 208 17.55 0.47 -5.33
N GLU A 209 17.78 -0.80 -5.01
CA GLU A 209 18.92 -1.51 -5.58
C GLU A 209 18.63 -1.85 -7.05
N SER A 210 19.44 -1.30 -7.95
CA SER A 210 19.35 -1.60 -9.37
C SER A 210 19.73 -3.06 -9.61
N ASN A 211 18.77 -3.90 -9.98
CA ASN A 211 19.08 -5.19 -10.54
C ASN A 211 19.54 -5.02 -11.96
N ALA A 212 20.82 -5.06 -12.17
CA ALA A 212 21.41 -5.14 -13.50
C ALA A 212 21.28 -6.54 -14.13
N SER A 213 20.60 -7.50 -13.53
CA SER A 213 20.33 -8.80 -14.14
C SER A 213 19.14 -9.47 -13.45
N GLY A 214 18.09 -9.72 -14.23
CA GLY A 214 16.99 -10.58 -13.83
C GLY A 214 17.45 -12.05 -13.90
N GLU A 215 18.02 -12.52 -12.83
CA GLU A 215 18.16 -13.95 -12.59
C GLU A 215 17.87 -14.20 -11.11
N GLY A 216 16.94 -15.10 -10.86
CA GLY A 216 16.67 -15.62 -9.54
C GLY A 216 17.95 -16.19 -8.95
N GLY A 217 18.54 -15.47 -8.02
CA GLY A 217 19.75 -15.89 -7.34
C GLY A 217 19.42 -16.91 -6.28
N SER A 218 19.68 -18.16 -6.53
CA SER A 218 19.86 -19.15 -5.45
C SER A 218 21.00 -18.67 -4.55
N ALA A 219 20.68 -18.36 -3.29
CA ALA A 219 21.68 -18.00 -2.31
C ALA A 219 22.43 -19.28 -1.89
N GLU A 220 23.61 -19.50 -2.45
CA GLU A 220 24.55 -20.46 -1.87
C GLU A 220 25.18 -19.86 -0.60
N GLY A 221 24.79 -20.36 0.52
CA GLY A 221 25.53 -20.20 1.76
C GLY A 221 26.55 -21.30 1.91
N GLY A 222 27.82 -20.98 1.77
CA GLY A 222 28.89 -21.95 2.02
C GLY A 222 30.26 -21.34 1.81
N SER A 223 30.90 -20.94 2.90
CA SER A 223 32.32 -20.63 2.94
C SER A 223 33.16 -21.87 2.65
N THR A 224 33.98 -21.84 1.63
CA THR A 224 35.40 -22.26 1.67
C THR A 224 36.07 -21.93 0.34
N GLY A 225 37.29 -21.44 0.41
CA GLY A 225 38.05 -20.94 -0.71
C GLY A 225 38.55 -22.00 -1.69
N GLY A 226 38.90 -21.53 -2.89
CA GLY A 226 39.63 -22.32 -3.88
C GLY A 226 39.58 -21.68 -5.27
N SER A 227 40.72 -21.20 -5.69
CA SER A 227 41.04 -20.63 -7.00
C SER A 227 40.79 -21.58 -8.16
N GLY A 228 40.38 -21.03 -9.32
CA GLY A 228 40.47 -21.75 -10.59
C GLY A 228 39.91 -21.01 -11.77
N GLU A 229 40.77 -20.66 -12.71
CA GLU A 229 40.50 -19.94 -13.97
C GLU A 229 39.70 -20.73 -15.01
N GLY A 230 39.02 -20.00 -15.88
CA GLY A 230 39.04 -20.36 -17.31
C GLY A 230 37.73 -20.56 -18.05
N GLY A 231 37.48 -19.79 -19.08
CA GLY A 231 36.94 -20.32 -20.34
C GLY A 231 35.60 -19.77 -20.86
N SER A 232 35.74 -18.90 -21.74
CA SER A 232 34.96 -18.33 -22.86
C SER A 232 34.03 -19.21 -23.68
N THR A 233 33.11 -18.49 -24.33
CA THR A 233 32.31 -18.69 -25.58
C THR A 233 30.85 -19.10 -25.34
N GLY A 234 29.88 -18.33 -25.76
CA GLY A 234 29.51 -17.73 -27.02
C GLY A 234 28.20 -18.31 -27.53
N GLY A 235 27.22 -17.54 -27.87
CA GLY A 235 26.08 -18.00 -28.65
C GLY A 235 24.78 -17.26 -28.41
N SER A 236 24.54 -16.29 -29.27
CA SER A 236 23.31 -15.52 -29.48
C SER A 236 22.17 -16.35 -30.04
N THR A 237 20.94 -16.15 -29.60
CA THR A 237 19.79 -15.99 -30.48
C THR A 237 18.63 -15.39 -29.70
N GLY A 238 17.98 -14.39 -30.33
CA GLY A 238 16.94 -13.57 -29.75
C GLY A 238 15.56 -14.22 -29.68
N GLY A 239 14.78 -13.68 -28.80
CA GLY A 239 13.36 -13.89 -28.69
C GLY A 239 12.77 -12.75 -27.90
N THR A 240 12.13 -11.82 -28.63
CA THR A 240 11.35 -10.73 -28.06
C THR A 240 10.10 -11.29 -27.42
N THR A 241 9.93 -11.06 -26.12
CA THR A 241 8.63 -11.12 -25.46
C THR A 241 8.46 -9.83 -24.66
N GLU A 242 7.46 -9.06 -25.09
CA GLU A 242 7.05 -7.81 -24.45
C GLU A 242 6.52 -8.11 -23.02
N GLY A 243 7.28 -7.72 -22.02
CA GLY A 243 6.84 -7.64 -20.64
C GLY A 243 6.08 -6.34 -20.42
N GLY A 244 4.75 -6.40 -20.36
CA GLY A 244 3.91 -5.25 -20.05
C GLY A 244 4.21 -4.72 -18.65
N SER A 245 4.91 -3.59 -18.58
CA SER A 245 5.00 -2.78 -17.38
C SER A 245 3.64 -2.16 -17.13
N THR A 246 2.97 -2.49 -16.03
CA THR A 246 1.73 -1.81 -15.62
C THR A 246 2.09 -0.41 -15.12
N VAL A 247 2.07 0.54 -16.04
CA VAL A 247 2.22 1.96 -15.73
C VAL A 247 0.93 2.45 -15.07
N THR A 248 1.02 3.14 -13.94
CA THR A 248 -0.14 3.76 -13.30
C THR A 248 -0.79 4.76 -14.27
N PRO A 249 -2.08 4.59 -14.66
CA PRO A 249 -2.72 5.50 -15.57
C PRO A 249 -2.80 6.92 -15.04
N ILE A 250 -2.44 7.90 -15.88
CA ILE A 250 -2.59 9.33 -15.56
C ILE A 250 -3.92 9.81 -16.16
N GLU A 251 -4.98 9.82 -15.37
CA GLU A 251 -6.31 10.23 -15.85
C GLU A 251 -6.53 11.74 -15.84
N GLY A 252 -5.69 12.49 -15.15
CA GLY A 252 -5.79 13.96 -15.03
C GLY A 252 -4.46 14.59 -14.72
N THR A 253 -4.48 15.87 -14.35
CA THR A 253 -3.26 16.56 -13.90
C THR A 253 -2.75 15.97 -12.60
N VAL A 254 -1.50 15.54 -12.58
CA VAL A 254 -0.80 15.04 -11.39
C VAL A 254 0.26 16.04 -10.97
N LEU A 255 0.22 16.49 -9.71
CA LEU A 255 1.29 17.27 -9.09
C LEU A 255 2.03 16.39 -8.08
N VAL A 256 3.32 16.20 -8.30
CA VAL A 256 4.21 15.49 -7.38
C VAL A 256 5.09 16.51 -6.67
N THR A 257 5.00 16.54 -5.35
CA THR A 257 5.81 17.37 -4.46
C THR A 257 6.64 16.49 -3.52
N PHE A 258 7.54 17.07 -2.75
CA PHE A 258 8.45 16.35 -1.89
C PHE A 258 8.15 16.69 -0.43
N THR A 259 7.90 15.67 0.38
CA THR A 259 7.67 15.77 1.82
C THR A 259 8.33 14.59 2.51
N ASP A 260 8.87 14.79 3.71
CA ASP A 260 9.48 13.73 4.53
C ASP A 260 10.49 12.86 3.79
N SER A 261 11.30 13.50 2.94
CA SER A 261 12.34 12.81 2.12
C SER A 261 11.79 11.79 1.11
N LYS A 262 10.58 12.01 0.60
CA LYS A 262 9.97 11.18 -0.45
C LYS A 262 9.09 12.00 -1.39
N PRO A 263 8.82 11.54 -2.62
CA PRO A 263 7.83 12.13 -3.49
C PRO A 263 6.40 11.79 -3.01
N SER A 264 5.44 12.66 -3.30
CA SER A 264 4.03 12.48 -2.94
C SER A 264 3.27 11.48 -3.84
N SER A 265 3.92 10.91 -4.85
CA SER A 265 3.32 9.96 -5.80
C SER A 265 4.33 8.90 -6.24
N SER A 266 3.85 7.68 -6.43
CA SER A 266 4.63 6.54 -6.94
C SER A 266 5.01 6.64 -8.42
N ILE A 267 4.39 7.54 -9.19
CA ILE A 267 4.79 7.85 -10.58
C ILE A 267 6.22 8.37 -10.65
N VAL A 268 6.70 8.97 -9.54
CA VAL A 268 8.04 9.53 -9.43
C VAL A 268 8.83 8.79 -8.36
N THR A 269 10.02 8.33 -8.73
CA THR A 269 11.01 7.82 -7.77
C THR A 269 12.24 8.71 -7.75
N VAL A 270 12.82 8.92 -6.58
CA VAL A 270 13.95 9.83 -6.38
C VAL A 270 15.09 9.11 -5.68
N SER A 271 16.24 9.07 -6.36
CA SER A 271 17.54 8.78 -5.75
C SER A 271 18.31 10.08 -5.64
N GLY A 272 18.45 10.63 -4.43
CA GLY A 272 19.09 11.92 -4.20
C GLY A 272 18.80 12.49 -2.82
N ASN A 273 19.40 13.66 -2.54
CA ASN A 273 19.29 14.32 -1.25
C ASN A 273 18.16 15.34 -1.23
N TYR A 274 17.38 15.28 -0.16
CA TYR A 274 16.32 16.26 0.11
C TYR A 274 16.85 17.41 1.00
N ALA A 275 16.20 18.58 0.91
CA ALA A 275 16.52 19.73 1.73
C ALA A 275 15.30 20.63 1.95
N THR A 276 15.25 21.29 3.10
CA THR A 276 14.19 22.26 3.47
C THR A 276 14.69 23.70 3.57
N ASN A 277 15.99 23.95 3.32
CA ASN A 277 16.66 25.24 3.48
C ASN A 277 17.20 25.80 2.14
N LYS A 278 16.55 25.48 1.03
CA LYS A 278 16.97 25.87 -0.33
C LYS A 278 16.00 26.84 -1.02
N GLY A 279 15.31 27.66 -0.22
CA GLY A 279 14.26 28.55 -0.73
C GLY A 279 12.90 27.89 -0.76
N THR A 280 12.03 28.37 -1.63
CA THR A 280 10.66 27.88 -1.83
C THR A 280 10.31 27.88 -3.30
N ALA A 281 9.29 27.11 -3.67
CA ALA A 281 8.61 27.25 -4.95
C ALA A 281 7.11 27.39 -4.72
N THR A 282 6.44 28.24 -5.49
CA THR A 282 4.98 28.36 -5.48
C THR A 282 4.44 27.59 -6.68
N ILE A 283 3.59 26.60 -6.41
CA ILE A 283 2.96 25.76 -7.44
C ILE A 283 1.45 25.81 -7.22
N ASP A 284 0.73 26.24 -8.24
CA ASP A 284 -0.74 26.41 -8.19
C ASP A 284 -1.22 27.20 -6.95
N GLY A 285 -0.49 28.25 -6.58
CA GLY A 285 -0.81 29.13 -5.44
C GLY A 285 -0.34 28.62 -4.07
N THR A 286 0.19 27.39 -3.97
CA THR A 286 0.70 26.80 -2.73
C THR A 286 2.22 26.90 -2.69
N SER A 287 2.78 27.30 -1.53
CA SER A 287 4.23 27.40 -1.31
C SER A 287 4.78 26.10 -0.73
N TYR A 288 5.84 25.58 -1.34
CA TYR A 288 6.55 24.36 -0.92
C TYR A 288 7.97 24.71 -0.48
N SER A 289 8.42 24.11 0.62
CA SER A 289 9.75 24.33 1.22
C SER A 289 10.69 23.13 1.15
N THR A 290 10.20 21.96 0.81
CA THR A 290 11.02 20.75 0.65
C THR A 290 11.37 20.55 -0.82
N CYS A 291 12.63 20.29 -1.12
CA CYS A 291 13.13 20.06 -2.48
C CYS A 291 14.06 18.85 -2.57
N VAL A 292 14.28 18.38 -3.78
CA VAL A 292 15.39 17.48 -4.14
C VAL A 292 16.53 18.34 -4.68
N LYS A 293 17.73 18.16 -4.12
CA LYS A 293 18.94 18.82 -4.63
C LYS A 293 19.40 18.16 -5.93
N MET A 294 19.51 18.91 -7.01
CA MET A 294 20.01 18.41 -8.29
C MET A 294 21.53 18.33 -8.25
N GLU A 295 22.05 17.22 -7.69
CA GLU A 295 23.45 16.89 -7.55
C GLU A 295 23.88 15.84 -8.62
N SER A 296 25.17 15.59 -8.76
CA SER A 296 25.66 14.65 -9.79
C SER A 296 25.16 13.21 -9.60
N ALA A 297 24.88 12.84 -8.36
CA ALA A 297 24.31 11.53 -8.00
C ALA A 297 22.78 11.50 -8.02
N THR A 298 22.12 12.64 -8.23
CA THR A 298 20.64 12.70 -8.22
C THR A 298 20.10 12.11 -9.51
N ASN A 299 19.20 11.14 -9.35
CA ASN A 299 18.43 10.54 -10.44
C ASN A 299 16.95 10.48 -10.02
N ILE A 300 16.08 11.05 -10.84
CA ILE A 300 14.65 11.04 -10.64
C ILE A 300 14.03 10.31 -11.82
N SER A 301 13.28 9.25 -11.57
CA SER A 301 12.55 8.52 -12.61
C SER A 301 11.08 8.92 -12.58
N VAL A 302 10.51 9.17 -13.74
CA VAL A 302 9.10 9.47 -13.97
C VAL A 302 8.55 8.47 -14.97
N THR A 303 7.50 7.72 -14.62
CA THR A 303 6.89 6.75 -15.52
C THR A 303 5.46 7.19 -15.86
N VAL A 304 5.17 7.31 -17.15
CA VAL A 304 3.89 7.79 -17.68
C VAL A 304 3.31 6.80 -18.67
N ASP A 305 1.99 6.58 -18.61
CA ASP A 305 1.24 5.63 -19.45
C ASP A 305 0.83 6.22 -20.83
N LYS A 306 0.88 7.52 -20.93
CA LYS A 306 0.50 8.28 -22.13
C LYS A 306 1.38 9.52 -22.29
N LYS A 307 1.22 10.20 -23.41
CA LYS A 307 1.91 11.46 -23.69
C LYS A 307 1.47 12.55 -22.72
N VAL A 308 2.44 13.23 -22.09
CA VAL A 308 2.19 14.28 -21.10
C VAL A 308 3.04 15.52 -21.34
N THR A 309 2.55 16.65 -20.89
CA THR A 309 3.38 17.83 -20.63
C THR A 309 3.89 17.75 -19.20
N MET A 310 5.21 17.69 -19.02
CA MET A 310 5.85 17.73 -17.71
C MET A 310 6.41 19.10 -17.43
N THR A 311 6.06 19.68 -16.28
CA THR A 311 6.64 20.93 -15.78
C THR A 311 7.40 20.69 -14.48
N LEU A 312 8.67 21.04 -14.47
CA LEU A 312 9.56 21.00 -13.32
C LEU A 312 9.57 22.38 -12.65
N TYR A 313 9.41 22.44 -11.34
CA TYR A 313 9.39 23.67 -10.54
C TYR A 313 10.64 23.75 -9.66
N PHE A 314 11.42 24.81 -9.85
CA PHE A 314 12.68 25.01 -9.15
C PHE A 314 12.57 26.11 -8.07
N SER A 315 13.61 26.21 -7.24
CA SER A 315 13.67 27.23 -6.19
C SER A 315 13.59 28.66 -6.74
N SER A 316 12.81 29.49 -6.05
CA SER A 316 12.81 30.94 -6.29
C SER A 316 14.20 31.58 -6.15
N ALA A 317 15.09 30.96 -5.36
CA ALA A 317 16.46 31.42 -5.14
C ALA A 317 17.45 30.91 -6.20
N ASP A 318 17.08 29.96 -7.06
CA ASP A 318 17.98 29.39 -8.05
C ASP A 318 18.19 30.35 -9.25
N THR A 319 19.43 30.47 -9.69
CA THR A 319 19.77 31.20 -10.91
C THR A 319 19.65 30.35 -12.17
N LYS A 320 19.67 29.03 -12.01
CA LYS A 320 19.50 28.03 -13.06
C LYS A 320 18.28 27.17 -12.75
N THR A 321 17.46 26.95 -13.76
CA THR A 321 16.18 26.24 -13.64
C THR A 321 16.06 25.21 -14.76
N ASN A 322 16.95 24.22 -14.74
CA ASN A 322 17.06 23.23 -15.80
C ASN A 322 17.53 21.86 -15.30
N ALA A 323 17.21 20.84 -16.08
CA ALA A 323 17.63 19.47 -15.85
C ALA A 323 17.81 18.76 -17.18
N LYS A 324 18.56 17.64 -17.18
CA LYS A 324 18.60 16.73 -18.33
C LYS A 324 17.40 15.79 -18.25
N ILE A 325 16.83 15.50 -19.40
CA ILE A 325 15.79 14.48 -19.56
C ILE A 325 16.37 13.35 -20.42
N ASP A 326 16.37 12.13 -19.88
CA ASP A 326 16.96 10.95 -20.54
C ASP A 326 18.42 11.19 -21.00
N GLY A 327 19.19 11.86 -20.14
CA GLY A 327 20.59 12.23 -20.41
C GLY A 327 20.77 13.40 -21.38
N LYS A 328 19.71 13.87 -22.04
CA LYS A 328 19.73 14.95 -23.05
C LYS A 328 19.57 16.32 -22.38
N LYS A 329 20.22 17.33 -22.93
CA LYS A 329 20.10 18.72 -22.47
C LYS A 329 18.72 19.30 -22.82
N PRO A 330 18.24 20.34 -22.13
CA PRO A 330 16.92 20.95 -22.40
C PRO A 330 16.67 21.31 -23.88
N ALA A 331 17.65 21.85 -24.57
CA ALA A 331 17.53 22.20 -25.99
C ALA A 331 17.35 20.97 -26.92
N GLU A 332 17.89 19.82 -26.54
CA GLU A 332 17.82 18.58 -27.33
C GLU A 332 16.44 17.86 -27.18
N VAL A 333 15.67 18.25 -26.17
CA VAL A 333 14.31 17.74 -25.92
C VAL A 333 13.26 18.82 -26.11
N ASN A 334 13.60 19.93 -26.76
CA ASN A 334 12.72 21.08 -26.99
C ASN A 334 12.05 21.62 -25.70
N ALA A 335 12.76 21.56 -24.58
CA ALA A 335 12.24 22.06 -23.32
C ALA A 335 12.18 23.60 -23.31
N VAL A 336 11.09 24.11 -22.76
CA VAL A 336 10.89 25.56 -22.53
C VAL A 336 11.29 25.89 -21.10
N ILE A 337 12.23 26.83 -20.95
CA ILE A 337 12.68 27.32 -19.63
C ILE A 337 12.11 28.71 -19.40
N ASP A 338 11.34 28.88 -18.32
CA ASP A 338 10.91 30.17 -17.82
C ASP A 338 11.74 30.57 -16.58
N SER A 339 12.65 31.48 -16.76
CA SER A 339 13.54 31.95 -15.69
C SER A 339 12.80 32.84 -14.66
N THR A 340 11.64 33.42 -15.01
CA THR A 340 10.83 34.20 -14.12
C THR A 340 9.96 33.32 -13.26
N ALA A 341 9.23 32.38 -13.87
CA ALA A 341 8.40 31.40 -13.16
C ALA A 341 9.23 30.30 -12.49
N LYS A 342 10.53 30.22 -12.76
CA LYS A 342 11.42 29.17 -12.25
C LYS A 342 10.98 27.78 -12.65
N THR A 343 10.59 27.61 -13.90
CA THR A 343 10.12 26.33 -14.43
C THR A 343 10.88 25.87 -15.67
N MET A 344 10.82 24.57 -15.90
CA MET A 344 11.20 23.94 -17.16
C MET A 344 10.09 23.01 -17.61
N THR A 345 9.58 23.20 -18.81
CA THR A 345 8.48 22.40 -19.35
C THR A 345 8.95 21.60 -20.57
N VAL A 346 8.57 20.32 -20.64
CA VAL A 346 8.91 19.40 -21.71
C VAL A 346 7.75 18.45 -21.98
N THR A 347 7.60 17.99 -23.22
CA THR A 347 6.69 16.90 -23.57
C THR A 347 7.40 15.57 -23.45
N LEU A 348 6.75 14.61 -22.78
CA LEU A 348 7.19 13.22 -22.67
C LEU A 348 6.20 12.32 -23.41
N ASP A 349 6.71 11.33 -24.14
CA ASP A 349 5.89 10.23 -24.66
C ASP A 349 5.60 9.21 -23.55
N ALA A 350 4.72 8.23 -23.78
CA ALA A 350 4.50 7.14 -22.82
C ALA A 350 5.80 6.35 -22.58
N GLY A 351 6.10 6.04 -21.32
CA GLY A 351 7.31 5.31 -20.93
C GLY A 351 7.92 5.80 -19.64
N SER A 352 9.10 5.29 -19.33
CA SER A 352 9.92 5.70 -18.19
C SER A 352 10.97 6.71 -18.63
N HIS A 353 11.03 7.84 -17.94
CA HIS A 353 11.93 8.94 -18.21
C HIS A 353 12.81 9.26 -17.00
N THR A 354 14.01 9.73 -17.23
CA THR A 354 14.95 10.12 -16.17
C THR A 354 15.18 11.62 -16.16
N ILE A 355 15.19 12.22 -14.96
CA ILE A 355 15.55 13.62 -14.74
C ILE A 355 16.85 13.64 -13.94
N THR A 356 17.89 14.22 -14.52
CA THR A 356 19.22 14.30 -13.90
C THR A 356 19.76 15.72 -13.96
N LYS A 357 20.83 15.96 -13.20
CA LYS A 357 21.47 17.27 -13.14
C LYS A 357 21.94 17.77 -14.50
N GLN A 358 21.53 18.99 -14.89
CA GLN A 358 22.21 19.79 -15.90
C GLN A 358 23.08 20.85 -15.21
N ASP A 359 22.48 21.72 -14.42
CA ASP A 359 23.13 22.70 -13.56
C ASP A 359 22.77 22.47 -12.09
N THR A 360 23.48 23.13 -11.17
CA THR A 360 23.13 23.06 -9.75
C THR A 360 21.87 23.88 -9.49
N CYS A 361 20.80 23.21 -9.10
CA CYS A 361 19.50 23.80 -8.76
C CYS A 361 18.76 22.89 -7.78
N ASN A 362 17.58 23.30 -7.35
CA ASN A 362 16.77 22.59 -6.36
C ASN A 362 15.35 22.42 -6.90
N LEU A 363 14.90 21.17 -7.04
CA LEU A 363 13.60 20.82 -7.61
C LEU A 363 12.57 20.65 -6.50
N PHE A 364 11.46 21.37 -6.56
CA PHE A 364 10.39 21.39 -5.56
C PHE A 364 9.15 20.64 -5.96
N GLY A 365 8.93 20.43 -7.26
CA GLY A 365 7.77 19.69 -7.74
C GLY A 365 7.85 19.36 -9.22
N ILE A 366 7.03 18.37 -9.59
CA ILE A 366 6.86 17.89 -10.95
C ILE A 366 5.36 17.85 -11.22
N LYS A 367 4.91 18.59 -12.24
CA LYS A 367 3.51 18.58 -12.68
C LYS A 367 3.41 17.86 -14.01
N LEU A 368 2.52 16.89 -14.10
CA LEU A 368 2.25 16.12 -15.29
C LEU A 368 0.82 16.41 -15.76
N VAL A 369 0.66 16.81 -16.99
CA VAL A 369 -0.64 17.09 -17.62
C VAL A 369 -0.77 16.20 -18.85
N PRO A 370 -1.74 15.26 -18.89
CA PRO A 370 -2.00 14.45 -20.07
C PRO A 370 -2.29 15.33 -21.30
N ILE A 371 -1.74 14.92 -22.43
CA ILE A 371 -2.07 15.52 -23.73
C ILE A 371 -3.17 14.66 -24.32
N THR A 372 -4.39 15.19 -24.41
CA THR A 372 -5.48 14.58 -25.17
C THR A 372 -5.26 14.84 -26.66
N GLU A 373 -5.19 13.78 -27.45
CA GLU A 373 -5.20 13.86 -28.91
C GLU A 373 -6.57 14.30 -29.44
#